data_eacf26f1f0bfab969700fc52f54e4aad
#
_entry.id   eacf26f1f0bfab969700fc52f54e4aad
#
_cell.length_a   1.000
_cell.length_b   1.000
_cell.length_c   1.000
_cell.angle_alpha   90.00
_cell.angle_beta   90.00
_cell.angle_gamma   90.00
#
_symmetry.space_group_name_H-M   'P 1'
#
loop_
_entity.id
_entity.type
_entity.pdbx_description
1 polymer ?
#
loop_
_entity_poly.entity_id
_entity_poly.type
_entity_poly.pdbx_seq_one_letter_code
_entity_poly.pdbx_strand_id
1 'polypeptide(L)'
;MFFSHASQLNIFFLDKNPQMCAFAHCDDHIREMIPVYSQILSNAHHILDPEGDIIEHIKPLDPSYPNVQMEVQVAWVKDNRGNYQWLHDLWFWMNKEYWYRFDGMHDDWNTLYNKLSHTPQNIPDSNFTSPSPLVPEEFKEDQLEDDFQNVIAGYRKFYRWWVDNNDCEWSAPEGATRTAPDWIIREEETIDANV
;
A
#
# COMPACT_ATOMS: atom_id res chain seq x y z
N MET A 1 24.03 0.05 -2.27
CA MET A 1 23.47 -1.10 -1.53
C MET A 1 22.20 -1.48 -2.27
N PHE A 2 22.19 -2.61 -2.96
CA PHE A 2 21.00 -3.02 -3.71
C PHE A 2 20.01 -3.64 -2.71
N PHE A 3 18.91 -2.95 -2.42
CA PHE A 3 17.82 -3.60 -1.71
C PHE A 3 17.22 -4.64 -2.65
N SER A 4 17.08 -5.88 -2.17
CA SER A 4 16.54 -6.99 -2.95
C SER A 4 15.05 -6.75 -3.22
N HIS A 5 14.49 -7.41 -4.25
CA HIS A 5 13.04 -7.44 -4.55
C HIS A 5 12.14 -7.69 -3.30
N ALA A 6 12.68 -8.35 -2.28
CA ALA A 6 11.95 -8.59 -1.02
C ALA A 6 11.64 -7.32 -0.20
N SER A 7 12.37 -6.21 -0.41
CA SER A 7 12.05 -4.93 0.23
C SER A 7 10.89 -4.18 -0.43
N GLN A 8 10.42 -4.65 -1.59
CA GLN A 8 9.33 -4.05 -2.36
C GLN A 8 7.94 -4.58 -1.95
N LEU A 9 7.86 -5.71 -1.24
CA LEU A 9 6.59 -6.31 -0.82
C LEU A 9 6.10 -5.72 0.52
N ASN A 10 5.86 -4.40 0.54
CA ASN A 10 5.49 -3.68 1.75
C ASN A 10 4.21 -2.88 1.54
N ILE A 11 3.38 -2.72 2.60
CA ILE A 11 2.35 -1.69 2.59
C ILE A 11 3.05 -0.35 2.77
N PHE A 12 3.06 0.47 1.74
CA PHE A 12 3.62 1.83 1.83
C PHE A 12 2.60 2.78 2.44
N PHE A 13 2.78 3.14 3.69
CA PHE A 13 1.93 4.09 4.39
C PHE A 13 2.36 5.54 4.07
N LEU A 14 1.96 6.05 2.90
CA LEU A 14 2.37 7.36 2.41
C LEU A 14 1.46 8.50 2.84
N ASP A 15 0.25 8.20 3.32
CA ASP A 15 -0.72 9.15 3.87
C ASP A 15 -1.68 8.47 4.84
N LYS A 16 -2.29 9.24 5.75
CA LYS A 16 -3.35 8.74 6.65
C LYS A 16 -4.61 8.35 5.89
N ASN A 17 -4.95 9.10 4.86
CA ASN A 17 -6.09 8.85 3.99
C ASN A 17 -5.69 7.83 2.92
N PRO A 18 -6.37 6.66 2.81
CA PRO A 18 -6.05 5.64 1.83
C PRO A 18 -6.06 6.12 0.36
N GLN A 19 -6.97 7.04 0.01
CA GLN A 19 -7.03 7.64 -1.33
C GLN A 19 -5.78 8.47 -1.62
N MET A 20 -5.40 9.35 -0.69
CA MET A 20 -4.19 10.17 -0.84
C MET A 20 -2.93 9.32 -0.81
N CYS A 21 -2.94 8.24 -0.03
CA CYS A 21 -1.89 7.24 -0.04
C CYS A 21 -1.74 6.58 -1.41
N ALA A 22 -2.86 6.14 -2.04
CA ALA A 22 -2.84 5.58 -3.39
C ALA A 22 -2.31 6.60 -4.44
N PHE A 23 -2.76 7.85 -4.37
CA PHE A 23 -2.31 8.91 -5.29
C PHE A 23 -0.80 9.18 -5.20
N ALA A 24 -0.21 8.96 -4.03
CA ALA A 24 1.21 9.15 -3.80
C ALA A 24 2.09 8.06 -4.43
N HIS A 25 1.55 6.88 -4.74
CA HIS A 25 2.32 5.81 -5.36
C HIS A 25 2.71 6.14 -6.81
N CYS A 26 3.94 5.84 -7.19
CA CYS A 26 4.38 5.89 -8.59
C CYS A 26 3.77 4.75 -9.42
N ASP A 27 3.92 4.81 -10.73
CA ASP A 27 3.29 3.89 -11.68
C ASP A 27 3.66 2.43 -11.44
N ASP A 28 4.93 2.15 -11.17
CA ASP A 28 5.39 0.78 -10.91
C ASP A 28 4.76 0.22 -9.63
N HIS A 29 4.72 1.03 -8.56
CA HIS A 29 4.07 0.59 -7.33
C HIS A 29 2.55 0.46 -7.46
N ILE A 30 1.89 1.23 -8.32
CA ILE A 30 0.46 1.00 -8.63
C ILE A 30 0.28 -0.39 -9.25
N ARG A 31 1.15 -0.81 -10.16
CA ARG A 31 1.05 -2.14 -10.81
C ARG A 31 1.42 -3.28 -9.86
N GLU A 32 2.50 -3.10 -9.11
CA GLU A 32 3.09 -4.19 -8.31
C GLU A 32 2.40 -4.42 -6.98
N MET A 33 1.84 -3.36 -6.34
CA MET A 33 1.27 -3.48 -5.00
C MET A 33 -0.20 -3.93 -4.99
N ILE A 34 -0.95 -3.77 -6.08
CA ILE A 34 -2.33 -4.28 -6.16
C ILE A 34 -2.39 -5.79 -5.85
N PRO A 35 -1.60 -6.66 -6.53
CA PRO A 35 -1.59 -8.09 -6.21
C PRO A 35 -1.04 -8.41 -4.82
N VAL A 36 -0.13 -7.61 -4.28
CA VAL A 36 0.40 -7.79 -2.91
C VAL A 36 -0.68 -7.51 -1.87
N TYR A 37 -1.40 -6.39 -1.99
CA TYR A 37 -2.43 -6.01 -1.02
C TYR A 37 -3.63 -6.95 -1.06
N SER A 38 -4.05 -7.40 -2.25
CA SER A 38 -5.10 -8.43 -2.36
C SER A 38 -4.66 -9.77 -1.76
N GLN A 39 -3.37 -10.13 -1.81
CA GLN A 39 -2.84 -11.31 -1.16
C GLN A 39 -2.87 -11.19 0.36
N ILE A 40 -2.47 -10.03 0.92
CA ILE A 40 -2.52 -9.77 2.36
C ILE A 40 -3.97 -9.87 2.87
N LEU A 41 -4.92 -9.24 2.18
CA LEU A 41 -6.34 -9.30 2.50
C LEU A 41 -6.88 -10.74 2.43
N SER A 42 -6.52 -11.49 1.38
CA SER A 42 -6.90 -12.90 1.24
C SER A 42 -6.35 -13.76 2.37
N ASN A 43 -5.08 -13.56 2.75
CA ASN A 43 -4.45 -14.28 3.86
C ASN A 43 -5.17 -14.03 5.19
N ALA A 44 -5.67 -12.81 5.43
CA ALA A 44 -6.46 -12.52 6.63
C ALA A 44 -7.75 -13.37 6.69
N HIS A 45 -8.45 -13.55 5.55
CA HIS A 45 -9.61 -14.46 5.48
C HIS A 45 -9.24 -15.91 5.75
N HIS A 46 -8.19 -16.42 5.12
CA HIS A 46 -7.76 -17.82 5.34
C HIS A 46 -7.40 -18.12 6.80
N ILE A 47 -6.84 -17.13 7.51
CA ILE A 47 -6.44 -17.29 8.91
C ILE A 47 -7.63 -17.18 9.87
N LEU A 48 -8.52 -16.21 9.62
CA LEU A 48 -9.63 -15.92 10.53
C LEU A 48 -10.86 -16.78 10.27
N ASP A 49 -11.16 -17.09 9.00
CA ASP A 49 -12.35 -17.82 8.57
C ASP A 49 -11.99 -18.94 7.58
N PRO A 50 -11.19 -19.95 7.96
CA PRO A 50 -10.69 -20.98 7.04
C PRO A 50 -11.79 -21.81 6.37
N GLU A 51 -12.99 -21.88 6.98
CA GLU A 51 -14.16 -22.58 6.46
C GLU A 51 -15.19 -21.61 5.83
N GLY A 52 -14.81 -20.35 5.61
CA GLY A 52 -15.70 -19.33 5.04
C GLY A 52 -16.03 -19.58 3.57
N ASP A 53 -17.26 -19.26 3.15
CA ASP A 53 -17.75 -19.49 1.77
C ASP A 53 -16.92 -18.83 0.67
N ILE A 54 -16.13 -17.79 1.00
CA ILE A 54 -15.31 -17.07 0.01
C ILE A 54 -13.92 -17.68 -0.19
N ILE A 55 -13.48 -18.61 0.65
CA ILE A 55 -12.09 -19.13 0.67
C ILE A 55 -11.68 -19.73 -0.68
N GLU A 56 -12.56 -20.44 -1.37
CA GLU A 56 -12.29 -21.02 -2.69
C GLU A 56 -12.24 -19.97 -3.82
N HIS A 57 -12.65 -18.73 -3.52
CA HIS A 57 -12.82 -17.64 -4.49
C HIS A 57 -11.87 -16.47 -4.32
N ILE A 58 -10.97 -16.53 -3.36
CA ILE A 58 -9.92 -15.55 -3.11
C ILE A 58 -8.55 -16.17 -3.36
N LYS A 59 -7.48 -15.34 -3.28
CA LYS A 59 -6.13 -15.87 -3.48
C LYS A 59 -5.82 -16.93 -2.42
N PRO A 60 -5.24 -18.08 -2.82
CA PRO A 60 -4.82 -19.09 -1.85
C PRO A 60 -3.73 -18.54 -0.94
N LEU A 61 -3.57 -19.15 0.24
CA LEU A 61 -2.38 -18.96 1.04
C LEU A 61 -1.17 -19.33 0.19
N ASP A 62 -0.32 -18.36 -0.09
CA ASP A 62 0.91 -18.62 -0.84
C ASP A 62 2.06 -18.93 0.14
N PRO A 63 2.49 -20.20 0.24
CA PRO A 63 3.59 -20.57 1.11
C PRO A 63 4.95 -20.05 0.62
N SER A 64 5.03 -19.52 -0.62
CA SER A 64 6.24 -18.90 -1.16
C SER A 64 6.41 -17.42 -0.75
N TYR A 65 5.42 -16.86 -0.05
CA TYR A 65 5.47 -15.55 0.59
C TYR A 65 5.78 -15.59 2.11
N PRO A 66 6.65 -16.46 2.62
CA PRO A 66 7.09 -16.36 3.99
C PRO A 66 8.29 -15.41 4.05
N ASN A 67 8.10 -14.12 3.80
CA ASN A 67 9.05 -13.17 4.34
C ASN A 67 8.45 -12.58 5.62
N VAL A 68 9.33 -12.29 6.57
CA VAL A 68 8.96 -11.72 7.88
C VAL A 68 8.07 -10.46 7.73
N GLN A 69 8.25 -9.71 6.64
CA GLN A 69 7.48 -8.50 6.37
C GLN A 69 6.02 -8.81 6.05
N MET A 70 5.76 -9.82 5.19
CA MET A 70 4.39 -10.24 4.87
C MET A 70 3.67 -10.77 6.12
N GLU A 71 4.35 -11.55 6.97
CA GLU A 71 3.78 -12.05 8.22
C GLU A 71 3.38 -10.92 9.16
N VAL A 72 4.21 -9.89 9.32
CA VAL A 72 3.92 -8.71 10.15
C VAL A 72 2.72 -7.94 9.60
N GLN A 73 2.63 -7.76 8.28
CA GLN A 73 1.54 -7.03 7.64
C GLN A 73 0.21 -7.77 7.73
N VAL A 74 0.21 -9.08 7.48
CA VAL A 74 -0.98 -9.93 7.67
C VAL A 74 -1.41 -9.94 9.13
N ALA A 75 -0.47 -10.01 10.08
CA ALA A 75 -0.76 -9.92 11.51
C ALA A 75 -1.47 -8.61 11.86
N TRP A 76 -0.96 -7.48 11.35
CA TRP A 76 -1.59 -6.18 11.57
C TRP A 76 -2.98 -6.08 10.92
N VAL A 77 -3.16 -6.54 9.68
CA VAL A 77 -4.45 -6.48 8.96
C VAL A 77 -5.52 -7.30 9.66
N LYS A 78 -5.19 -8.51 10.13
CA LYS A 78 -6.15 -9.40 10.80
C LYS A 78 -6.43 -9.05 12.26
N ASP A 79 -5.65 -8.15 12.84
CA ASP A 79 -5.76 -7.76 14.26
C ASP A 79 -7.10 -7.09 14.58
N ASN A 80 -7.61 -6.27 13.66
CA ASN A 80 -8.91 -5.64 13.82
C ASN A 80 -9.53 -5.16 12.49
N ARG A 81 -10.85 -4.90 12.56
CA ARG A 81 -11.66 -4.44 11.42
C ARG A 81 -11.15 -3.13 10.82
N GLY A 82 -10.71 -2.18 11.64
CA GLY A 82 -10.23 -0.89 11.18
C GLY A 82 -8.97 -1.00 10.31
N ASN A 83 -8.05 -1.90 10.65
CA ASN A 83 -6.84 -2.17 9.89
C ASN A 83 -7.16 -2.82 8.54
N TYR A 84 -8.04 -3.84 8.56
CA TYR A 84 -8.50 -4.49 7.34
C TYR A 84 -9.16 -3.49 6.37
N GLN A 85 -10.08 -2.67 6.87
CA GLN A 85 -10.78 -1.67 6.07
C GLN A 85 -9.81 -0.63 5.49
N TRP A 86 -8.84 -0.16 6.28
CA TRP A 86 -7.84 0.78 5.80
C TRP A 86 -7.04 0.21 4.61
N LEU A 87 -6.57 -1.05 4.70
CA LEU A 87 -5.85 -1.68 3.59
C LEU A 87 -6.77 -1.96 2.40
N HIS A 88 -8.02 -2.40 2.65
CA HIS A 88 -9.00 -2.59 1.59
C HIS A 88 -9.27 -1.28 0.84
N ASP A 89 -9.43 -0.16 1.54
CA ASP A 89 -9.65 1.16 0.94
C ASP A 89 -8.42 1.61 0.14
N LEU A 90 -7.20 1.37 0.65
CA LEU A 90 -5.97 1.63 -0.11
C LEU A 90 -5.97 0.80 -1.40
N TRP A 91 -6.22 -0.50 -1.32
CA TRP A 91 -6.29 -1.39 -2.48
C TRP A 91 -7.36 -0.96 -3.47
N PHE A 92 -8.55 -0.54 -2.99
CA PHE A 92 -9.62 0.03 -3.82
C PHE A 92 -9.12 1.25 -4.61
N TRP A 93 -8.51 2.23 -3.94
CA TRP A 93 -8.04 3.45 -4.59
C TRP A 93 -6.87 3.21 -5.52
N MET A 94 -6.00 2.25 -5.24
CA MET A 94 -4.94 1.86 -6.16
C MET A 94 -5.49 1.24 -7.45
N ASN A 95 -6.56 0.45 -7.39
CA ASN A 95 -7.24 -0.04 -8.58
C ASN A 95 -7.90 1.11 -9.38
N LYS A 96 -8.42 2.16 -8.69
CA LYS A 96 -8.91 3.37 -9.36
C LYS A 96 -7.79 4.15 -10.04
N GLU A 97 -6.62 4.26 -9.41
CA GLU A 97 -5.43 4.85 -10.01
C GLU A 97 -4.93 4.03 -11.20
N TYR A 98 -4.92 2.71 -11.09
CA TYR A 98 -4.56 1.83 -12.20
C TYR A 98 -5.45 2.10 -13.42
N TRP A 99 -6.77 2.11 -13.23
CA TRP A 99 -7.70 2.44 -14.30
C TRP A 99 -7.48 3.85 -14.87
N TYR A 100 -7.29 4.84 -14.01
CA TYR A 100 -7.07 6.22 -14.42
C TYR A 100 -5.79 6.39 -15.23
N ARG A 101 -4.69 5.76 -14.81
CA ARG A 101 -3.36 5.94 -15.43
C ARG A 101 -3.16 5.09 -16.68
N PHE A 102 -3.73 3.89 -16.73
CA PHE A 102 -3.39 2.86 -17.73
C PHE A 102 -4.57 2.43 -18.61
N ASP A 103 -5.72 3.08 -18.50
CA ASP A 103 -6.95 2.83 -19.28
C ASP A 103 -7.35 1.34 -19.30
N GLY A 104 -7.30 0.70 -18.15
CA GLY A 104 -7.64 -0.73 -17.99
C GLY A 104 -7.94 -1.07 -16.54
N MET A 105 -8.54 -2.25 -16.32
CA MET A 105 -8.80 -2.78 -14.99
C MET A 105 -7.76 -3.84 -14.66
N HIS A 106 -7.21 -3.81 -13.45
CA HIS A 106 -6.35 -4.88 -12.97
C HIS A 106 -7.16 -6.18 -12.79
N ASP A 107 -6.58 -7.34 -13.12
CA ASP A 107 -7.26 -8.64 -13.04
C ASP A 107 -7.79 -8.94 -11.61
N ASP A 108 -7.04 -8.56 -10.59
CA ASP A 108 -7.45 -8.72 -9.19
C ASP A 108 -8.73 -7.95 -8.86
N TRP A 109 -8.95 -6.78 -9.50
CA TRP A 109 -10.20 -6.04 -9.33
C TRP A 109 -11.40 -6.87 -9.79
N ASN A 110 -11.32 -7.39 -11.01
CA ASN A 110 -12.43 -8.14 -11.61
C ASN A 110 -12.80 -9.41 -10.83
N THR A 111 -11.80 -10.05 -10.24
CA THR A 111 -11.96 -11.34 -9.55
C THR A 111 -12.23 -11.21 -8.05
N LEU A 112 -11.69 -10.18 -7.38
CA LEU A 112 -11.62 -10.13 -5.92
C LEU A 112 -12.45 -9.00 -5.29
N TYR A 113 -12.83 -7.95 -6.05
CA TYR A 113 -13.49 -6.78 -5.45
C TYR A 113 -14.69 -7.13 -4.58
N ASN A 114 -15.67 -7.86 -5.13
CA ASN A 114 -16.89 -8.21 -4.39
C ASN A 114 -16.63 -9.14 -3.20
N LYS A 115 -15.50 -9.83 -3.16
CA LYS A 115 -15.16 -10.80 -2.11
C LYS A 115 -14.41 -10.12 -0.98
N LEU A 116 -13.37 -9.37 -1.31
CA LEU A 116 -12.54 -8.67 -0.32
C LEU A 116 -13.23 -7.43 0.28
N SER A 117 -14.33 -6.93 -0.31
CA SER A 117 -15.14 -5.86 0.28
C SER A 117 -15.86 -6.29 1.58
N HIS A 118 -15.96 -7.59 1.83
CA HIS A 118 -16.45 -8.14 3.08
C HIS A 118 -15.28 -8.42 4.01
N THR A 119 -15.37 -7.96 5.25
CA THR A 119 -14.38 -8.30 6.28
C THR A 119 -14.54 -9.75 6.73
N PRO A 120 -13.46 -10.44 7.15
CA PRO A 120 -13.58 -11.73 7.79
C PRO A 120 -14.61 -11.70 8.95
N GLN A 121 -15.40 -12.78 9.12
CA GLN A 121 -16.45 -12.83 10.16
C GLN A 121 -15.86 -12.82 11.58
N ASN A 122 -14.72 -13.48 11.77
CA ASN A 122 -14.06 -13.59 13.06
C ASN A 122 -13.03 -12.47 13.33
N ILE A 123 -13.02 -11.39 12.51
CA ILE A 123 -12.13 -10.26 12.76
C ILE A 123 -12.59 -9.46 13.99
N PRO A 124 -11.69 -9.12 14.93
CA PRO A 124 -12.06 -8.29 16.09
C PRO A 124 -12.62 -6.92 15.65
N ASP A 125 -13.74 -6.54 16.26
CA ASP A 125 -14.40 -5.26 15.96
C ASP A 125 -13.78 -4.13 16.76
N SER A 126 -12.72 -3.54 16.25
CA SER A 126 -12.09 -2.35 16.82
C SER A 126 -11.57 -1.40 15.75
N ASN A 127 -11.19 -0.19 16.19
CA ASN A 127 -10.73 0.89 15.32
C ASN A 127 -9.32 0.62 14.79
N PHE A 128 -8.97 1.34 13.74
CA PHE A 128 -7.62 1.40 13.18
C PHE A 128 -6.54 1.63 14.25
N THR A 129 -5.46 0.87 14.15
CA THR A 129 -4.25 1.02 14.97
C THR A 129 -3.04 1.31 14.09
N SER A 130 -2.09 2.11 14.60
CA SER A 130 -0.87 2.41 13.86
C SER A 130 -0.08 1.12 13.56
N PRO A 131 0.34 0.87 12.31
CA PRO A 131 1.17 -0.27 11.99
C PRO A 131 2.60 -0.08 12.51
N SER A 132 3.34 -1.19 12.66
CA SER A 132 4.77 -1.12 12.87
C SER A 132 5.47 -0.68 11.58
N PRO A 133 6.42 0.29 11.62
CA PRO A 133 7.15 0.71 10.44
C PRO A 133 8.10 -0.40 9.97
N LEU A 134 7.93 -0.86 8.73
CA LEU A 134 8.79 -1.86 8.06
C LEU A 134 9.73 -1.18 7.08
N VAL A 135 10.37 -0.12 7.51
CA VAL A 135 11.41 0.60 6.75
C VAL A 135 12.77 0.36 7.40
N PRO A 136 13.90 0.47 6.64
CA PRO A 136 15.23 0.47 7.23
C PRO A 136 15.38 1.48 8.36
N GLU A 137 16.24 1.18 9.35
CA GLU A 137 16.37 1.96 10.59
C GLU A 137 16.67 3.44 10.33
N GLU A 138 17.48 3.73 9.31
CA GLU A 138 17.86 5.09 8.91
C GLU A 138 16.69 5.97 8.42
N PHE A 139 15.56 5.35 8.05
CA PHE A 139 14.36 6.06 7.62
C PHE A 139 13.28 6.14 8.69
N LYS A 140 13.44 5.45 9.81
CA LYS A 140 12.46 5.51 10.90
C LYS A 140 12.37 6.90 11.50
N GLU A 141 11.18 7.25 11.95
CA GLU A 141 10.84 8.50 12.63
C GLU A 141 10.17 8.20 13.96
N ASP A 142 10.50 8.93 15.01
CA ASP A 142 9.95 8.76 16.36
C ASP A 142 9.76 10.10 17.11
N GLN A 143 9.94 11.23 16.41
CA GLN A 143 9.94 12.57 17.00
C GLN A 143 8.57 13.24 17.04
N LEU A 144 7.56 12.65 16.37
CA LEU A 144 6.21 13.21 16.31
C LEU A 144 5.34 12.61 17.43
N GLU A 145 4.36 13.37 17.90
CA GLU A 145 3.43 12.93 18.97
C GLU A 145 2.48 11.80 18.50
N ASP A 146 2.18 11.73 17.22
CA ASP A 146 1.27 10.75 16.62
C ASP A 146 2.07 9.61 16.00
N ASP A 147 1.92 8.41 16.54
CA ASP A 147 2.62 7.20 16.09
C ASP A 147 2.40 6.91 14.59
N PHE A 148 1.18 7.12 14.07
CA PHE A 148 0.92 6.90 12.67
C PHE A 148 1.56 7.97 11.78
N GLN A 149 1.73 9.20 12.27
CA GLN A 149 2.51 10.21 11.57
C GLN A 149 4.00 9.87 11.52
N ASN A 150 4.57 9.30 12.59
CA ASN A 150 5.93 8.78 12.58
C ASN A 150 6.10 7.69 11.51
N VAL A 151 5.16 6.74 11.43
CA VAL A 151 5.16 5.70 10.40
C VAL A 151 5.14 6.33 9.00
N ILE A 152 4.21 7.24 8.73
CA ILE A 152 4.10 7.93 7.43
C ILE A 152 5.38 8.70 7.10
N ALA A 153 5.93 9.44 8.04
CA ALA A 153 7.16 10.20 7.83
C ALA A 153 8.33 9.29 7.48
N GLY A 154 8.47 8.16 8.17
CA GLY A 154 9.48 7.15 7.86
C GLY A 154 9.32 6.56 6.46
N TYR A 155 8.09 6.17 6.09
CA TYR A 155 7.81 5.66 4.74
C TYR A 155 8.03 6.73 3.65
N ARG A 156 7.69 7.99 3.88
CA ARG A 156 7.95 9.08 2.93
C ARG A 156 9.44 9.34 2.73
N LYS A 157 10.25 9.26 3.79
CA LYS A 157 11.73 9.33 3.70
C LYS A 157 12.27 8.19 2.84
N PHE A 158 11.85 6.95 3.13
CA PHE A 158 12.24 5.77 2.36
C PHE A 158 11.78 5.84 0.91
N TYR A 159 10.54 6.27 0.67
CA TYR A 159 9.96 6.41 -0.67
C TYR A 159 10.67 7.47 -1.50
N ARG A 160 11.06 8.61 -0.91
CA ARG A 160 11.88 9.62 -1.57
C ARG A 160 13.23 9.06 -1.99
N TRP A 161 13.90 8.32 -1.08
CA TRP A 161 15.12 7.62 -1.43
C TRP A 161 14.91 6.64 -2.58
N TRP A 162 13.78 5.90 -2.59
CA TRP A 162 13.42 5.00 -3.67
C TRP A 162 13.31 5.74 -5.01
N VAL A 163 12.55 6.83 -5.05
CA VAL A 163 12.36 7.67 -6.26
C VAL A 163 13.69 8.22 -6.77
N ASP A 164 14.58 8.67 -5.90
CA ASP A 164 15.91 9.18 -6.25
C ASP A 164 16.83 8.11 -6.90
N ASN A 165 16.53 6.85 -6.71
CA ASN A 165 17.35 5.73 -7.18
C ASN A 165 16.66 4.85 -8.25
N ASN A 166 15.45 5.22 -8.68
CA ASN A 166 14.68 4.49 -9.69
C ASN A 166 13.95 5.50 -10.60
N ASP A 167 13.68 5.08 -11.83
CA ASP A 167 12.92 5.87 -12.80
C ASP A 167 11.43 5.81 -12.43
N CYS A 168 10.99 6.68 -11.53
CA CYS A 168 9.63 6.73 -11.05
C CYS A 168 8.80 7.77 -11.80
N GLU A 169 7.64 7.37 -12.31
CA GLU A 169 6.70 8.20 -13.04
C GLU A 169 5.32 8.24 -12.37
N TRP A 170 4.57 9.29 -12.67
CA TRP A 170 3.15 9.45 -12.31
C TRP A 170 2.37 9.77 -13.59
N SER A 171 1.96 8.74 -14.31
CA SER A 171 1.23 8.88 -15.58
C SER A 171 -0.19 9.43 -15.38
N ALA A 172 -0.68 10.07 -16.44
CA ALA A 172 -2.06 10.52 -16.54
C ALA A 172 -2.57 10.32 -17.97
N PRO A 173 -3.91 10.20 -18.18
CA PRO A 173 -4.49 10.22 -19.52
C PRO A 173 -4.13 11.50 -20.28
N GLU A 174 -4.21 11.45 -21.62
CA GLU A 174 -3.98 12.62 -22.48
C GLU A 174 -4.88 13.79 -22.05
N GLY A 175 -4.28 14.96 -21.86
CA GLY A 175 -4.98 16.18 -21.42
C GLY A 175 -5.29 16.26 -19.93
N ALA A 176 -4.90 15.26 -19.14
CA ALA A 176 -4.98 15.26 -17.69
C ALA A 176 -3.58 15.34 -17.06
N THR A 177 -3.52 15.57 -15.76
CA THR A 177 -2.27 15.63 -15.01
C THR A 177 -2.33 14.73 -13.78
N ARG A 178 -1.25 14.00 -13.54
CA ARG A 178 -0.93 13.38 -12.26
C ARG A 178 0.52 13.77 -11.95
N THR A 179 0.73 14.44 -10.86
CA THR A 179 2.07 14.88 -10.43
C THR A 179 2.56 14.04 -9.28
N ALA A 180 3.87 13.91 -9.16
CA ALA A 180 4.47 13.42 -7.93
C ALA A 180 3.97 14.24 -6.73
N PRO A 181 3.81 13.65 -5.54
CA PRO A 181 3.44 14.39 -4.34
C PRO A 181 4.46 15.49 -4.01
N ASP A 182 3.98 16.64 -3.50
CA ASP A 182 4.84 17.79 -3.16
C ASP A 182 6.01 17.43 -2.23
N TRP A 183 5.80 16.46 -1.32
CA TRP A 183 6.86 16.02 -0.41
C TRP A 183 7.98 15.18 -1.08
N ILE A 184 7.82 14.79 -2.37
CA ILE A 184 8.88 14.19 -3.21
C ILE A 184 9.68 15.26 -3.91
N ILE A 185 9.04 16.36 -4.36
CA ILE A 185 9.67 17.44 -5.12
C ILE A 185 10.70 18.13 -4.20
N ARG A 186 11.95 18.25 -4.66
CA ARG A 186 12.99 18.97 -3.93
C ARG A 186 12.77 20.47 -4.08
N GLU A 187 12.97 21.26 -3.00
CA GLU A 187 12.87 22.72 -3.02
C GLU A 187 13.86 23.38 -4.03
N GLU A 188 14.91 22.69 -4.44
CA GLU A 188 15.89 23.18 -5.42
C GLU A 188 15.33 23.28 -6.84
N GLU A 189 14.32 22.49 -7.22
CA GLU A 189 13.69 22.56 -8.55
C GLU A 189 12.76 23.76 -8.73
N THR A 190 12.35 24.42 -7.65
CA THR A 190 11.46 25.58 -7.67
C THR A 190 12.19 26.90 -7.92
N ILE A 191 13.53 26.94 -7.87
CA ILE A 191 14.30 28.19 -8.04
C ILE A 191 14.55 28.50 -9.52
N ASP A 192 14.62 27.51 -10.40
CA ASP A 192 14.91 27.71 -11.84
C ASP A 192 13.67 28.05 -12.70
N ALA A 193 12.45 27.97 -12.15
CA ALA A 193 11.22 28.29 -12.89
C ALA A 193 10.86 29.80 -12.91
N ASN A 194 11.64 30.65 -12.24
CA ASN A 194 11.41 32.10 -12.14
C ASN A 194 12.58 32.97 -12.66
N VAL A 195 13.33 32.47 -13.64
CA VAL A 195 14.36 33.29 -14.35
C VAL A 195 13.96 33.53 -15.79
#